data_df45dadda67e6fc29468eb15b268f193
#
_entry.id   df45dadda67e6fc29468eb15b268f193
#
_cell.length_a   1.000
_cell.length_b   1.000
_cell.length_c   1.000
_cell.angle_alpha   90.00
_cell.angle_beta   90.00
_cell.angle_gamma   90.00
#
_symmetry.space_group_name_H-M   'P 1'
#
loop_
_entity.id
_entity.type
_entity.pdbx_description
1 polymer ?
#
loop_
_entity_poly.entity_id
_entity_poly.type
_entity_poly.pdbx_seq_one_letter_code
_entity_poly.pdbx_strand_id
1 'polypeptide(L)'
;DSVNIGILANKASTARELLARLSTAYENLPKWMQQGILVWNKGNIELENGSKILASSTSASAVRGMSFNILFLDEFAFVPNHVADSFFASVYPTITSGKSTKVIIVSTPHGMNHFYRMWHDAERNKNEYIPTEVHWSEVPGRDVVWKEQTIANTSEEQFRVEFECLGGDTEIEILDDNGIVQKTSMENLYERL
;
A
#
# COMPACT_ATOMS: atom_id res chain seq x y z
N ASP A 1 12.97 21.22 -11.98
CA ASP A 1 13.66 20.23 -11.11
C ASP A 1 13.19 18.84 -11.49
N SER A 2 14.12 17.88 -11.55
CA SER A 2 13.83 16.48 -11.83
C SER A 2 13.23 15.79 -10.60
N VAL A 3 12.29 14.88 -10.83
CA VAL A 3 11.62 14.11 -9.78
C VAL A 3 11.71 12.61 -10.10
N ASN A 4 12.20 11.83 -9.15
CA ASN A 4 12.26 10.37 -9.26
C ASN A 4 11.11 9.75 -8.45
N ILE A 5 10.31 8.93 -9.10
CA ILE A 5 9.14 8.28 -8.52
C ILE A 5 9.32 6.75 -8.61
N GLY A 6 9.19 6.08 -7.48
CA GLY A 6 9.10 4.62 -7.43
C GLY A 6 7.67 4.18 -7.20
N ILE A 7 7.14 3.34 -8.10
CA ILE A 7 5.85 2.66 -7.95
C ILE A 7 6.14 1.19 -7.70
N LEU A 8 5.91 0.74 -6.49
CA LEU A 8 6.19 -0.62 -6.08
C LEU A 8 4.90 -1.29 -5.62
N ALA A 9 4.70 -2.54 -5.99
CA ALA A 9 3.55 -3.31 -5.58
C ALA A 9 3.98 -4.72 -5.16
N ASN A 10 3.06 -5.47 -4.55
CA ASN A 10 3.28 -6.87 -4.22
C ASN A 10 3.74 -7.68 -5.45
N LYS A 11 3.16 -7.40 -6.63
CA LYS A 11 3.54 -8.02 -7.91
C LYS A 11 4.00 -6.98 -8.93
N ALA A 12 5.00 -7.33 -9.72
CA ALA A 12 5.48 -6.46 -10.81
C ALA A 12 4.39 -6.16 -11.87
N SER A 13 3.43 -7.07 -12.07
CA SER A 13 2.28 -6.86 -12.96
C SER A 13 1.40 -5.71 -12.47
N THR A 14 1.08 -5.67 -11.18
CA THR A 14 0.29 -4.61 -10.55
C THR A 14 1.00 -3.25 -10.66
N ALA A 15 2.30 -3.21 -10.34
CA ALA A 15 3.08 -1.97 -10.49
C ALA A 15 3.08 -1.44 -11.93
N ARG A 16 3.19 -2.33 -12.93
CA ARG A 16 3.13 -1.96 -14.35
C ARG A 16 1.74 -1.46 -14.78
N GLU A 17 0.68 -2.02 -14.20
CA GLU A 17 -0.69 -1.55 -14.44
C GLU A 17 -0.88 -0.12 -13.92
N LEU A 18 -0.38 0.18 -12.72
CA LEU A 18 -0.38 1.54 -12.18
C LEU A 18 0.40 2.51 -13.08
N LEU A 19 1.57 2.08 -13.57
CA LEU A 19 2.34 2.88 -14.52
C LEU A 19 1.57 3.10 -15.84
N ALA A 20 0.84 2.10 -16.33
CA ALA A 20 0.02 2.23 -17.52
C ALA A 20 -1.12 3.25 -17.35
N ARG A 21 -1.73 3.33 -16.16
CA ARG A 21 -2.73 4.36 -15.84
C ARG A 21 -2.11 5.76 -15.88
N LEU A 22 -0.91 5.92 -15.32
CA LEU A 22 -0.16 7.18 -15.42
C LEU A 22 0.19 7.52 -16.86
N SER A 23 0.57 6.54 -17.68
CA SER A 23 0.83 6.72 -19.10
C SER A 23 -0.41 7.24 -19.83
N THR A 24 -1.58 6.66 -19.56
CA THR A 24 -2.85 7.12 -20.13
C THR A 24 -3.18 8.54 -19.67
N ALA A 25 -2.98 8.86 -18.40
CA ALA A 25 -3.18 10.21 -17.89
C ALA A 25 -2.26 11.22 -18.59
N TYR A 26 -0.99 10.88 -18.76
CA TYR A 26 -0.02 11.72 -19.49
C TYR A 26 -0.42 11.93 -20.96
N GLU A 27 -0.84 10.89 -21.67
CA GLU A 27 -1.28 10.96 -23.08
C GLU A 27 -2.52 11.86 -23.26
N ASN A 28 -3.37 11.94 -22.24
CA ASN A 28 -4.56 12.80 -22.23
C ASN A 28 -4.27 14.26 -21.83
N LEU A 29 -3.06 14.60 -21.41
CA LEU A 29 -2.68 15.99 -21.16
C LEU A 29 -2.64 16.78 -22.48
N PRO A 30 -3.01 18.08 -22.46
CA PRO A 30 -2.75 18.95 -23.58
C PRO A 30 -1.28 18.94 -24.00
N LYS A 31 -1.00 18.98 -25.30
CA LYS A 31 0.38 18.90 -25.82
C LYS A 31 1.37 19.87 -25.20
N TRP A 32 0.92 21.07 -24.86
CA TRP A 32 1.75 22.10 -24.25
C TRP A 32 2.13 21.78 -22.77
N MET A 33 1.42 20.84 -22.13
CA MET A 33 1.74 20.36 -20.79
C MET A 33 2.60 19.09 -20.80
N GLN A 34 2.70 18.41 -21.94
CA GLN A 34 3.49 17.19 -22.04
C GLN A 34 4.98 17.53 -22.12
N GLN A 35 5.77 16.98 -21.20
CA GLN A 35 7.23 17.01 -21.29
C GLN A 35 7.71 16.08 -22.41
N GLY A 36 8.88 16.36 -23.00
CA GLY A 36 9.50 15.40 -23.91
C GLY A 36 9.85 14.09 -23.21
N ILE A 37 9.79 13.00 -23.96
CA ILE A 37 9.98 11.64 -23.47
C ILE A 37 11.29 11.08 -24.03
N LEU A 38 12.18 10.62 -23.14
CA LEU A 38 13.41 9.92 -23.50
C LEU A 38 13.24 8.41 -23.50
N VAL A 39 12.52 7.87 -22.50
CA VAL A 39 12.25 6.44 -22.34
C VAL A 39 10.77 6.25 -22.02
N TRP A 40 10.15 5.31 -22.73
CA TRP A 40 8.77 4.93 -22.49
C TRP A 40 8.60 3.43 -22.67
N ASN A 41 8.49 2.72 -21.58
CA ASN A 41 8.24 1.28 -21.61
C ASN A 41 7.36 0.84 -20.42
N LYS A 42 7.03 -0.46 -20.37
CA LYS A 42 6.11 -1.03 -19.36
C LYS A 42 6.62 -0.95 -17.90
N GLY A 43 7.86 -0.63 -17.67
CA GLY A 43 8.44 -0.60 -16.32
C GLY A 43 9.15 0.70 -15.99
N ASN A 44 9.36 1.58 -16.98
CA ASN A 44 10.13 2.79 -16.78
C ASN A 44 9.69 3.89 -17.76
N ILE A 45 9.53 5.10 -17.25
CA ILE A 45 9.35 6.33 -18.02
C ILE A 45 10.45 7.30 -17.61
N GLU A 46 11.11 7.89 -18.61
CA GLU A 46 12.11 8.94 -18.40
C GLU A 46 11.76 10.15 -19.26
N LEU A 47 11.69 11.32 -18.67
CA LEU A 47 11.33 12.57 -19.31
C LEU A 47 12.57 13.44 -19.58
N GLU A 48 12.49 14.32 -20.56
CA GLU A 48 13.60 15.22 -20.94
C GLU A 48 14.07 16.14 -19.79
N ASN A 49 13.20 16.45 -18.85
CA ASN A 49 13.58 17.23 -17.67
C ASN A 49 14.38 16.42 -16.62
N GLY A 50 14.71 15.14 -16.93
CA GLY A 50 15.43 14.23 -16.06
C GLY A 50 14.56 13.51 -15.03
N SER A 51 13.25 13.72 -15.03
CA SER A 51 12.33 12.99 -14.14
C SER A 51 12.19 11.54 -14.59
N LYS A 52 12.14 10.62 -13.61
CA LYS A 52 12.05 9.17 -13.85
C LYS A 52 10.94 8.56 -13.04
N ILE A 53 10.22 7.63 -13.65
CA ILE A 53 9.20 6.81 -12.97
C ILE A 53 9.59 5.35 -13.19
N LEU A 54 9.79 4.62 -12.10
CA LEU A 54 10.10 3.18 -12.12
C LEU A 54 8.92 2.40 -11.54
N ALA A 55 8.49 1.34 -12.21
CA ALA A 55 7.49 0.39 -11.72
C ALA A 55 8.12 -1.00 -11.54
N SER A 56 8.07 -1.55 -10.33
CA SER A 56 8.66 -2.85 -9.99
C SER A 56 7.89 -3.56 -8.87
N SER A 57 8.23 -4.82 -8.62
CA SER A 57 7.80 -5.49 -7.39
C SER A 57 8.55 -4.94 -6.18
N THR A 58 7.89 -4.96 -5.02
CA THR A 58 8.53 -4.58 -3.75
C THR A 58 9.64 -5.58 -3.41
N SER A 59 10.88 -5.12 -3.47
CA SER A 59 12.05 -5.91 -3.09
C SER A 59 13.23 -5.00 -2.72
N ALA A 60 14.13 -5.48 -1.88
CA ALA A 60 15.32 -4.75 -1.49
C ALA A 60 16.23 -4.39 -2.68
N SER A 61 16.25 -5.23 -3.73
CA SER A 61 17.06 -4.99 -4.93
C SER A 61 16.46 -3.97 -5.89
N ALA A 62 15.13 -3.80 -5.89
CA ALA A 62 14.45 -2.88 -6.79
C ALA A 62 14.81 -1.40 -6.56
N VAL A 63 15.27 -1.07 -5.37
CA VAL A 63 15.48 0.31 -4.91
C VAL A 63 16.92 0.64 -4.54
N ARG A 64 17.81 -0.38 -4.50
CA ARG A 64 19.22 -0.17 -4.17
C ARG A 64 19.89 0.73 -5.21
N GLY A 65 20.60 1.76 -4.71
CA GLY A 65 21.34 2.69 -5.55
C GLY A 65 20.49 3.74 -6.25
N MET A 66 19.17 3.80 -5.94
CA MET A 66 18.27 4.79 -6.49
C MET A 66 17.84 5.79 -5.39
N SER A 67 17.75 7.06 -5.76
CA SER A 67 17.18 8.10 -4.90
C SER A 67 15.79 8.43 -5.40
N PHE A 68 14.80 8.41 -4.51
CA PHE A 68 13.42 8.72 -4.83
C PHE A 68 12.97 10.01 -4.13
N ASN A 69 12.19 10.82 -4.83
CA ASN A 69 11.45 11.94 -4.25
C ASN A 69 10.06 11.50 -3.79
N ILE A 70 9.47 10.53 -4.51
CA ILE A 70 8.18 9.93 -4.15
C ILE A 70 8.32 8.41 -4.27
N LEU A 71 7.89 7.72 -3.23
CA LEU A 71 7.80 6.27 -3.21
C LEU A 71 6.35 5.88 -2.93
N PHE A 72 5.73 5.19 -3.89
CA PHE A 72 4.38 4.68 -3.78
C PHE A 72 4.42 3.16 -3.64
N LEU A 73 3.91 2.65 -2.53
CA LEU A 73 3.85 1.23 -2.21
C LEU A 73 2.39 0.79 -2.23
N ASP A 74 2.04 -0.06 -3.19
CA ASP A 74 0.69 -0.59 -3.35
C ASP A 74 0.57 -2.01 -2.86
N GLU A 75 -0.59 -2.36 -2.30
CA GLU A 75 -0.87 -3.67 -1.70
C GLU A 75 0.20 -4.13 -0.70
N PHE A 76 0.71 -3.19 0.11
CA PHE A 76 1.89 -3.46 0.95
C PHE A 76 1.64 -4.52 2.02
N ALA A 77 0.41 -4.67 2.52
CA ALA A 77 0.05 -5.73 3.47
C ALA A 77 0.22 -7.15 2.90
N PHE A 78 0.25 -7.31 1.58
CA PHE A 78 0.45 -8.61 0.91
C PHE A 78 1.92 -8.94 0.64
N VAL A 79 2.83 -8.02 0.99
CA VAL A 79 4.28 -8.27 0.89
C VAL A 79 4.70 -9.14 2.08
N PRO A 80 5.41 -10.27 1.87
CA PRO A 80 5.89 -11.11 2.96
C PRO A 80 6.75 -10.32 3.95
N ASN A 81 6.60 -10.56 5.26
CA ASN A 81 7.28 -9.80 6.31
C ASN A 81 8.79 -9.70 6.10
N HIS A 82 9.46 -10.81 5.77
CA HIS A 82 10.91 -10.82 5.57
C HIS A 82 11.36 -9.96 4.36
N VAL A 83 10.49 -9.82 3.34
CA VAL A 83 10.73 -8.94 2.19
C VAL A 83 10.52 -7.49 2.60
N ALA A 84 9.43 -7.21 3.33
CA ALA A 84 9.11 -5.87 3.83
C ALA A 84 10.22 -5.34 4.75
N ASP A 85 10.70 -6.15 5.70
CA ASP A 85 11.78 -5.79 6.61
C ASP A 85 13.09 -5.49 5.85
N SER A 86 13.47 -6.37 4.91
CA SER A 86 14.66 -6.17 4.06
C SER A 86 14.53 -4.95 3.16
N PHE A 87 13.34 -4.68 2.65
CA PHE A 87 13.04 -3.53 1.82
C PHE A 87 13.22 -2.24 2.62
N PHE A 88 12.58 -2.10 3.77
CA PHE A 88 12.71 -0.90 4.59
C PHE A 88 14.14 -0.67 5.07
N ALA A 89 14.86 -1.72 5.48
CA ALA A 89 16.28 -1.61 5.84
C ALA A 89 17.14 -1.07 4.68
N SER A 90 16.78 -1.39 3.44
CA SER A 90 17.52 -0.94 2.24
C SER A 90 17.11 0.45 1.75
N VAL A 91 15.84 0.83 1.96
CA VAL A 91 15.26 2.08 1.44
C VAL A 91 15.35 3.21 2.44
N TYR A 92 15.28 2.91 3.72
CA TYR A 92 15.23 3.92 4.77
C TYR A 92 16.40 4.93 4.73
N PRO A 93 17.66 4.51 4.50
CA PRO A 93 18.76 5.46 4.35
C PRO A 93 18.59 6.40 3.15
N THR A 94 17.94 5.92 2.08
CA THR A 94 17.69 6.71 0.87
C THR A 94 16.55 7.71 1.08
N ILE A 95 15.52 7.31 1.83
CA ILE A 95 14.40 8.18 2.21
C ILE A 95 14.89 9.30 3.13
N THR A 96 15.67 8.98 4.15
CA THR A 96 16.15 9.93 5.15
C THR A 96 17.22 10.90 4.63
N SER A 97 17.94 10.52 3.57
CA SER A 97 18.93 11.41 2.93
C SER A 97 18.30 12.49 2.05
N GLY A 98 17.05 12.31 1.64
CA GLY A 98 16.30 13.28 0.83
C GLY A 98 15.61 14.33 1.71
N LYS A 99 15.80 15.62 1.41
CA LYS A 99 15.15 16.71 2.17
C LYS A 99 13.62 16.75 2.06
N SER A 100 13.01 16.00 1.12
CA SER A 100 11.58 16.07 0.82
C SER A 100 11.03 14.76 0.23
N THR A 101 11.56 13.62 0.62
CA THR A 101 11.04 12.33 0.14
C THR A 101 9.66 12.06 0.76
N LYS A 102 8.67 11.74 -0.09
CA LYS A 102 7.33 11.34 0.33
C LYS A 102 7.17 9.85 0.14
N VAL A 103 6.70 9.16 1.17
CA VAL A 103 6.36 7.74 1.11
C VAL A 103 4.85 7.61 1.29
N ILE A 104 4.20 6.99 0.32
CA ILE A 104 2.76 6.73 0.31
C ILE A 104 2.58 5.22 0.30
N ILE A 105 1.89 4.70 1.30
CA ILE A 105 1.65 3.25 1.45
C ILE A 105 0.15 3.03 1.42
N VAL A 106 -0.31 2.19 0.50
CA VAL A 106 -1.72 1.86 0.34
C VAL A 106 -1.89 0.35 0.43
N SER A 107 -2.88 -0.09 1.16
CA SER A 107 -3.26 -1.51 1.21
C SER A 107 -4.62 -1.70 1.85
N THR A 108 -5.28 -2.81 1.55
CA THR A 108 -6.25 -3.40 2.46
C THR A 108 -5.49 -4.18 3.54
N PRO A 109 -6.00 -4.31 4.76
CA PRO A 109 -5.36 -5.09 5.81
C PRO A 109 -5.26 -6.57 5.43
N HIS A 110 -4.15 -7.19 5.81
CA HIS A 110 -3.93 -8.61 5.58
C HIS A 110 -3.19 -9.25 6.77
N GLY A 111 -3.89 -9.44 7.87
CA GLY A 111 -3.32 -9.98 9.10
C GLY A 111 -2.35 -9.01 9.82
N MET A 112 -1.74 -9.49 10.89
CA MET A 112 -0.85 -8.72 11.76
C MET A 112 0.60 -8.74 11.24
N ASN A 113 0.82 -8.12 10.10
CA ASN A 113 2.08 -8.09 9.38
C ASN A 113 2.84 -6.77 9.61
N HIS A 114 3.84 -6.50 8.77
CA HIS A 114 4.61 -5.26 8.84
C HIS A 114 3.74 -4.00 8.62
N PHE A 115 2.76 -4.06 7.70
CA PHE A 115 1.83 -2.97 7.45
C PHE A 115 0.95 -2.67 8.68
N TYR A 116 0.44 -3.71 9.34
CA TYR A 116 -0.31 -3.57 10.58
C TYR A 116 0.51 -2.87 11.67
N ARG A 117 1.76 -3.28 11.88
CA ARG A 117 2.65 -2.63 12.88
C ARG A 117 2.86 -1.15 12.56
N MET A 118 3.10 -0.82 11.30
CA MET A 118 3.28 0.58 10.87
C MET A 118 2.02 1.40 11.12
N TRP A 119 0.86 0.86 10.79
CA TRP A 119 -0.45 1.49 11.00
C TRP A 119 -0.70 1.76 12.49
N HIS A 120 -0.57 0.73 13.30
CA HIS A 120 -0.78 0.79 14.74
C HIS A 120 0.18 1.78 15.43
N ASP A 121 1.45 1.81 15.01
CA ASP A 121 2.41 2.79 15.50
C ASP A 121 2.07 4.22 15.04
N ALA A 122 1.49 4.39 13.85
CA ALA A 122 1.04 5.68 13.35
C ALA A 122 -0.15 6.23 14.17
N GLU A 123 -1.15 5.40 14.47
CA GLU A 123 -2.28 5.76 15.33
C GLU A 123 -1.84 6.20 16.74
N ARG A 124 -0.78 5.60 17.25
CA ARG A 124 -0.17 5.93 18.54
C ARG A 124 0.89 7.03 18.50
N ASN A 125 1.07 7.68 17.35
CA ASN A 125 2.09 8.71 17.12
C ASN A 125 3.53 8.23 17.43
N LYS A 126 3.83 6.95 17.22
CA LYS A 126 5.16 6.37 17.40
C LYS A 126 6.03 6.45 16.14
N ASN A 127 5.43 6.78 15.00
CA ASN A 127 6.12 7.04 13.74
C ASN A 127 5.57 8.32 13.09
N GLU A 128 6.15 8.75 11.98
CA GLU A 128 5.79 9.98 11.27
C GLU A 128 4.70 9.80 10.20
N TYR A 129 4.16 8.58 10.05
CA TYR A 129 3.10 8.31 9.08
C TYR A 129 1.77 8.88 9.56
N ILE A 130 0.98 9.38 8.63
CA ILE A 130 -0.39 9.86 8.86
C ILE A 130 -1.34 8.77 8.40
N PRO A 131 -2.01 8.05 9.33
CA PRO A 131 -2.96 7.02 8.95
C PRO A 131 -4.22 7.68 8.35
N THR A 132 -4.68 7.15 7.23
CA THR A 132 -5.90 7.58 6.57
C THR A 132 -6.70 6.35 6.20
N GLU A 133 -7.83 6.15 6.85
CA GLU A 133 -8.78 5.08 6.55
C GLU A 133 -9.90 5.63 5.68
N VAL A 134 -10.34 4.84 4.71
CA VAL A 134 -11.51 5.12 3.89
C VAL A 134 -12.44 3.92 3.96
N HIS A 135 -13.51 4.07 4.72
CA HIS A 135 -14.54 3.03 4.81
C HIS A 135 -15.34 2.95 3.50
N TRP A 136 -15.79 1.76 3.14
CA TRP A 136 -16.52 1.53 1.89
C TRP A 136 -17.73 2.45 1.72
N SER A 137 -18.45 2.78 2.80
CA SER A 137 -19.64 3.66 2.77
C SER A 137 -19.33 5.14 2.48
N GLU A 138 -18.06 5.55 2.57
CA GLU A 138 -17.62 6.91 2.23
C GLU A 138 -17.39 7.07 0.72
N VAL A 139 -17.34 5.94 -0.01
CA VAL A 139 -17.13 5.96 -1.46
C VAL A 139 -18.45 6.28 -2.16
N PRO A 140 -18.52 7.33 -2.99
CA PRO A 140 -19.74 7.68 -3.71
C PRO A 140 -20.32 6.51 -4.51
N GLY A 141 -21.61 6.24 -4.34
CA GLY A 141 -22.31 5.15 -5.00
C GLY A 141 -22.24 3.80 -4.29
N ARG A 142 -21.57 3.72 -3.14
CA ARG A 142 -21.57 2.54 -2.28
C ARG A 142 -22.48 2.76 -1.08
N ASP A 143 -23.73 2.32 -1.20
CA ASP A 143 -24.74 2.35 -0.15
C ASP A 143 -25.04 0.93 0.38
N VAL A 144 -26.04 0.82 1.26
CA VAL A 144 -26.47 -0.46 1.82
C VAL A 144 -26.95 -1.43 0.74
N VAL A 145 -27.60 -0.93 -0.31
CA VAL A 145 -28.07 -1.76 -1.43
C VAL A 145 -26.87 -2.34 -2.19
N TRP A 146 -25.86 -1.51 -2.43
CA TRP A 146 -24.59 -1.96 -3.03
C TRP A 146 -23.90 -3.03 -2.16
N LYS A 147 -23.89 -2.86 -0.82
CA LYS A 147 -23.34 -3.84 0.13
C LYS A 147 -24.06 -5.18 -0.01
N GLU A 148 -25.41 -5.17 0.08
CA GLU A 148 -26.23 -6.38 0.00
C GLU A 148 -26.04 -7.12 -1.33
N GLN A 149 -25.98 -6.38 -2.44
CA GLN A 149 -25.71 -6.96 -3.76
C GLN A 149 -24.31 -7.55 -3.85
N THR A 150 -23.31 -6.89 -3.28
CA THR A 150 -21.94 -7.38 -3.27
C THR A 150 -21.82 -8.67 -2.46
N ILE A 151 -22.44 -8.73 -1.28
CA ILE A 151 -22.49 -9.93 -0.43
C ILE A 151 -23.21 -11.08 -1.16
N ALA A 152 -24.34 -10.79 -1.82
CA ALA A 152 -25.09 -11.79 -2.58
C ALA A 152 -24.29 -12.39 -3.74
N ASN A 153 -23.41 -11.59 -4.37
CA ASN A 153 -22.56 -12.02 -5.50
C ASN A 153 -21.24 -12.67 -5.07
N THR A 154 -20.84 -12.52 -3.80
CA THR A 154 -19.58 -13.04 -3.26
C THR A 154 -19.86 -13.89 -2.00
N SER A 155 -19.55 -13.36 -0.85
CA SER A 155 -19.95 -13.85 0.47
C SER A 155 -19.75 -12.76 1.50
N GLU A 156 -20.37 -12.89 2.68
CA GLU A 156 -20.17 -11.98 3.79
C GLU A 156 -18.70 -11.96 4.27
N GLU A 157 -18.07 -13.14 4.31
CA GLU A 157 -16.65 -13.26 4.67
C GLU A 157 -15.75 -12.52 3.68
N GLN A 158 -15.99 -12.68 2.38
CA GLN A 158 -15.22 -11.98 1.35
C GLN A 158 -15.48 -10.46 1.39
N PHE A 159 -16.71 -10.05 1.66
CA PHE A 159 -17.03 -8.62 1.83
C PHE A 159 -16.27 -8.01 3.01
N ARG A 160 -16.22 -8.71 4.15
CA ARG A 160 -15.47 -8.27 5.33
C ARG A 160 -13.98 -8.14 5.05
N VAL A 161 -13.38 -9.10 4.37
CA VAL A 161 -11.94 -9.08 4.04
C VAL A 161 -11.58 -7.93 3.11
N GLU A 162 -12.44 -7.63 2.12
CA GLU A 162 -12.12 -6.64 1.08
C GLU A 162 -12.60 -5.21 1.41
N PHE A 163 -13.66 -5.07 2.21
CA PHE A 163 -14.34 -3.79 2.40
C PHE A 163 -14.54 -3.38 3.87
N GLU A 164 -14.62 -4.34 4.80
CA GLU A 164 -14.78 -4.07 6.23
C GLU A 164 -13.50 -4.47 6.97
N CYS A 165 -12.41 -3.83 6.69
CA CYS A 165 -11.12 -4.09 7.35
C CYS A 165 -11.28 -4.35 8.85
N LEU A 166 -10.92 -5.54 9.32
CA LEU A 166 -10.97 -5.89 10.72
C LEU A 166 -9.93 -5.05 11.48
N GLY A 167 -10.39 -4.12 12.30
CA GLY A 167 -9.53 -3.36 13.20
C GLY A 167 -8.94 -4.22 14.31
N GLY A 168 -7.92 -3.72 15.00
CA GLY A 168 -7.33 -4.40 16.16
C GLY A 168 -8.32 -4.63 17.30
N ASP A 169 -9.37 -3.81 17.38
CA ASP A 169 -10.50 -3.89 18.34
C ASP A 169 -11.53 -4.98 17.98
N THR A 170 -11.43 -5.61 16.80
CA THR A 170 -12.35 -6.67 16.39
C THR A 170 -12.33 -7.81 17.38
N GLU A 171 -13.49 -8.11 17.97
CA GLU A 171 -13.66 -9.28 18.85
C GLU A 171 -13.56 -10.57 18.03
N ILE A 172 -12.72 -11.47 18.51
CA ILE A 172 -12.57 -12.83 17.98
C ILE A 172 -12.81 -13.85 19.09
N GLU A 173 -13.28 -15.01 18.71
CA GLU A 173 -13.41 -16.15 19.59
C GLU A 173 -12.19 -17.06 19.44
N ILE A 174 -11.51 -17.31 20.54
CA ILE A 174 -10.35 -18.21 20.59
C ILE A 174 -10.65 -19.37 21.52
N LEU A 175 -10.13 -20.55 21.22
CA LEU A 175 -10.09 -21.67 22.14
C LEU A 175 -8.83 -21.54 23.00
N ASP A 176 -9.01 -21.53 24.31
CA ASP A 176 -7.87 -21.62 25.23
C ASP A 176 -7.35 -23.07 25.34
N ASP A 177 -6.24 -23.25 26.05
CA ASP A 177 -5.59 -24.54 26.23
C ASP A 177 -6.49 -25.59 26.93
N ASN A 178 -7.58 -25.16 27.56
CA ASN A 178 -8.56 -25.99 28.22
C ASN A 178 -9.78 -26.30 27.33
N GLY A 179 -9.80 -25.79 26.08
CA GLY A 179 -10.91 -25.95 25.16
C GLY A 179 -12.11 -25.07 25.44
N ILE A 180 -11.93 -23.99 26.22
CA ILE A 180 -12.98 -23.03 26.52
C ILE A 180 -12.91 -21.87 25.52
N VAL A 181 -14.06 -21.55 24.91
CA VAL A 181 -14.17 -20.41 24.01
C VAL A 181 -14.12 -19.11 24.80
N GLN A 182 -13.15 -18.27 24.50
CA GLN A 182 -12.99 -16.95 25.08
C GLN A 182 -13.10 -15.89 23.97
N LYS A 183 -13.74 -14.74 24.30
CA LYS A 183 -13.75 -13.57 23.43
C LYS A 183 -12.59 -12.67 23.78
N THR A 184 -11.84 -12.26 22.78
CA THR A 184 -10.75 -11.29 22.93
C THR A 184 -10.67 -10.43 21.66
N SER A 185 -10.08 -9.25 21.76
CA SER A 185 -9.78 -8.48 20.55
C SER A 185 -8.54 -9.04 19.83
N MET A 186 -8.46 -8.81 18.53
CA MET A 186 -7.30 -9.15 17.71
C MET A 186 -6.01 -8.55 18.30
N GLU A 187 -6.08 -7.31 18.80
CA GLU A 187 -4.97 -6.60 19.42
C GLU A 187 -4.50 -7.29 20.71
N ASN A 188 -5.43 -7.64 21.60
CA ASN A 188 -5.10 -8.34 22.85
C ASN A 188 -4.52 -9.74 22.61
N LEU A 189 -4.94 -10.41 21.54
CA LEU A 189 -4.34 -11.70 21.17
C LEU A 189 -2.90 -11.51 20.69
N TYR A 190 -2.65 -10.47 19.90
CA TYR A 190 -1.31 -10.18 19.38
C TYR A 190 -0.31 -9.78 20.47
N GLU A 191 -0.74 -9.03 21.49
CA GLU A 191 0.10 -8.65 22.62
C GLU A 191 0.50 -9.84 23.54
N ARG A 192 -0.19 -10.97 23.41
CA ARG A 192 0.08 -12.21 24.16
C ARG A 192 1.00 -13.19 23.43
N LEU A 193 1.25 -12.99 22.14
CA LEU A 193 2.12 -13.80 21.29
C LEU A 193 3.53 -13.23 21.21
#